data_cd5622967e56431afacca9ec99f31613
#
_entry.id   cd5622967e56431afacca9ec99f31613
#
_cell.length_a   1.000
_cell.length_b   1.000
_cell.length_c   1.000
_cell.angle_alpha   90.00
_cell.angle_beta   90.00
_cell.angle_gamma   90.00
#
_symmetry.space_group_name_H-M   'P 1'
#
loop_
_entity.id
_entity.type
_entity.pdbx_description
1 polymer ?
#
loop_
_entity_poly.entity_id
_entity_poly.type
_entity_poly.pdbx_seq_one_letter_code
_entity_poly.pdbx_strand_id
1 'polypeptide(L)'
;VTEAARIVPLTGLHHLAPVLAAWHHAEWGHLYPDDVWNHAIAVREFATMADPGSRDQTWVAFDGDDRDGAALLGSVSLLATDDLAGFEHLTPWLASLFVTPTARGWGVAAALVDEVLRTARADGHDVVHLFTSGQQRYWADRGWSVVAAVDTEGHPATVMARSTHPRGARRAVCSTWCSDPDHQGAYSHLRANGTPAHRERLAQQILPGLWFAGEATSAAYPATMHGAWLSGERAADQVLASSVLADPAASRVAVIGAGLAGLAAARRLQAEHRQVVVIESKSVAGGRIVSDRSTGAALPLGGAWLHGDQGHPLRDLVSTVPEPWDRPAFFVAGIGRIGTDDTAAVTAAYEMLHRAFADAEPGVTVATVVERTLADAALPPLVRDTVTAWITAECEGLYGAPLDEMPANGGYEPFELPGGDHLVTSDLGALAEHLAAGLDVRFERRVGHLRADGPRWCVDDDLVVDAVIVTVPIGALAAGRIAFSPTLPDDVRRAVASIGSGPIAKVFATFDTVWWPDDRPFRLAGSERIGTFVDMSATAGRPTLVGFAVGEHARAVEHLGEHELCRLVDRELAVLDRDDRLRYGCRRGIDD
;
A
#
# COMPACT_ATOMS: atom_id res chain seq x y z
N VAL A 1 12.88 -8.68 -38.55
CA VAL A 1 13.71 -8.04 -37.51
C VAL A 1 13.80 -6.60 -37.93
N THR A 2 12.98 -5.71 -37.34
CA THR A 2 13.08 -4.27 -37.52
C THR A 2 14.32 -3.81 -36.75
N GLU A 3 15.28 -3.22 -37.43
CA GLU A 3 16.37 -2.49 -36.77
C GLU A 3 15.77 -1.44 -35.82
N ALA A 4 16.36 -1.27 -34.64
CA ALA A 4 15.88 -0.30 -33.64
C ALA A 4 15.97 1.12 -34.24
N ALA A 5 14.91 1.93 -34.07
CA ALA A 5 14.93 3.31 -34.52
C ALA A 5 16.11 4.07 -33.87
N ARG A 6 16.85 4.82 -34.67
CA ARG A 6 17.98 5.65 -34.18
C ARG A 6 17.46 6.98 -33.68
N ILE A 7 17.69 7.26 -32.40
CA ILE A 7 17.31 8.53 -31.77
C ILE A 7 18.53 9.46 -31.75
N VAL A 8 18.38 10.68 -32.23
CA VAL A 8 19.44 11.71 -32.20
C VAL A 8 18.87 13.06 -31.78
N PRO A 9 19.68 13.94 -31.13
CA PRO A 9 19.26 15.29 -30.84
C PRO A 9 19.04 16.09 -32.13
N LEU A 10 18.12 17.02 -32.10
CA LEU A 10 17.84 17.95 -33.21
C LEU A 10 19.00 18.93 -33.43
N THR A 11 19.90 19.05 -32.48
CA THR A 11 21.04 20.00 -32.51
C THR A 11 21.81 19.93 -33.82
N GLY A 12 21.92 21.07 -34.54
CA GLY A 12 22.56 21.18 -35.84
C GLY A 12 21.70 20.75 -37.04
N LEU A 13 20.49 20.16 -36.82
CA LEU A 13 19.62 19.68 -37.87
C LEU A 13 18.51 20.68 -38.22
N HIS A 14 18.83 21.99 -38.34
CA HIS A 14 17.87 23.07 -38.61
C HIS A 14 16.98 22.85 -39.84
N HIS A 15 17.42 22.06 -40.82
CA HIS A 15 16.66 21.73 -42.01
C HIS A 15 15.40 20.88 -41.70
N LEU A 16 15.35 20.25 -40.53
CA LEU A 16 14.19 19.47 -40.08
C LEU A 16 13.10 20.33 -39.42
N ALA A 17 13.41 21.55 -38.95
CA ALA A 17 12.45 22.40 -38.26
C ALA A 17 11.15 22.63 -39.05
N PRO A 18 11.16 22.90 -40.38
CA PRO A 18 9.91 23.02 -41.14
C PRO A 18 9.09 21.72 -41.20
N VAL A 19 9.73 20.55 -41.25
CA VAL A 19 9.08 19.25 -41.30
C VAL A 19 8.38 18.96 -39.96
N LEU A 20 9.10 19.17 -38.86
CA LEU A 20 8.56 18.98 -37.51
C LEU A 20 7.41 19.95 -37.28
N ALA A 21 7.57 21.23 -37.60
CA ALA A 21 6.52 22.24 -37.48
C ALA A 21 5.26 21.85 -38.28
N ALA A 22 5.43 21.31 -39.48
CA ALA A 22 4.30 20.86 -40.29
C ALA A 22 3.54 19.70 -39.62
N TRP A 23 4.25 18.72 -39.05
CA TRP A 23 3.64 17.61 -38.33
C TRP A 23 2.87 18.08 -37.09
N HIS A 24 3.50 18.90 -36.28
CA HIS A 24 2.93 19.36 -35.03
C HIS A 24 1.76 20.30 -35.24
N HIS A 25 1.86 21.21 -36.23
CA HIS A 25 0.74 22.08 -36.57
C HIS A 25 -0.46 21.31 -37.16
N ALA A 26 -0.21 20.25 -37.92
CA ALA A 26 -1.29 19.39 -38.43
C ALA A 26 -2.00 18.60 -37.33
N GLU A 27 -1.25 18.16 -36.27
CA GLU A 27 -1.81 17.36 -35.16
C GLU A 27 -2.51 18.26 -34.12
N TRP A 28 -1.90 19.39 -33.73
CA TRP A 28 -2.35 20.21 -32.60
C TRP A 28 -2.70 21.66 -32.93
N GLY A 29 -2.47 22.15 -34.15
CA GLY A 29 -2.74 23.55 -34.50
C GLY A 29 -4.19 24.00 -34.26
N HIS A 30 -5.13 23.06 -34.33
CA HIS A 30 -6.55 23.31 -34.07
C HIS A 30 -6.87 23.58 -32.59
N LEU A 31 -5.94 23.34 -31.66
CA LEU A 31 -6.11 23.56 -30.23
C LEU A 31 -5.73 25.00 -29.81
N TYR A 32 -5.06 25.76 -30.69
CA TYR A 32 -4.54 27.07 -30.36
C TYR A 32 -5.07 28.12 -31.37
N PRO A 33 -5.36 29.36 -30.93
CA PRO A 33 -5.58 30.47 -31.83
C PRO A 33 -4.35 30.75 -32.72
N ASP A 34 -4.56 31.12 -33.99
CA ASP A 34 -3.48 31.34 -34.96
C ASP A 34 -2.51 32.48 -34.55
N ASP A 35 -2.96 33.42 -33.73
CA ASP A 35 -2.16 34.52 -33.19
C ASP A 35 -1.32 34.08 -31.95
N VAL A 36 -1.68 32.97 -31.32
CA VAL A 36 -0.94 32.38 -30.19
C VAL A 36 0.06 31.38 -30.70
N TRP A 37 -0.34 30.40 -31.53
CA TRP A 37 0.56 29.42 -32.09
C TRP A 37 0.16 29.00 -33.50
N ASN A 38 1.10 29.10 -34.43
CA ASN A 38 0.91 28.75 -35.83
C ASN A 38 2.16 28.12 -36.43
N HIS A 39 2.06 27.61 -37.66
CA HIS A 39 3.17 26.95 -38.35
C HIS A 39 4.47 27.77 -38.37
N ALA A 40 4.42 29.10 -38.57
CA ALA A 40 5.63 29.94 -38.62
C ALA A 40 6.26 30.11 -37.24
N ILE A 41 5.45 30.11 -36.17
CA ILE A 41 5.95 30.12 -34.79
C ILE A 41 6.61 28.76 -34.49
N ALA A 42 5.95 27.64 -34.79
CA ALA A 42 6.50 26.29 -34.62
C ALA A 42 7.85 26.10 -35.36
N VAL A 43 8.00 26.62 -36.58
CA VAL A 43 9.26 26.56 -37.29
C VAL A 43 10.37 27.28 -36.54
N ARG A 44 10.09 28.48 -35.97
CA ARG A 44 11.09 29.22 -35.17
C ARG A 44 11.45 28.49 -33.87
N GLU A 45 10.50 27.91 -33.19
CA GLU A 45 10.73 27.13 -31.98
C GLU A 45 11.63 25.93 -32.24
N PHE A 46 11.32 25.08 -33.21
CA PHE A 46 12.20 23.97 -33.59
C PHE A 46 13.54 24.40 -34.11
N ALA A 47 13.63 25.52 -34.82
CA ALA A 47 14.93 26.09 -35.24
C ALA A 47 15.79 26.52 -34.04
N THR A 48 15.17 27.16 -33.04
CA THR A 48 15.84 27.50 -31.77
C THR A 48 16.30 26.27 -31.00
N MET A 49 15.47 25.22 -30.94
CA MET A 49 15.83 23.94 -30.29
C MET A 49 16.94 23.19 -31.04
N ALA A 50 17.18 23.51 -32.31
CA ALA A 50 18.30 23.00 -33.09
C ALA A 50 19.62 23.74 -32.84
N ASP A 51 19.60 24.89 -32.14
CA ASP A 51 20.80 25.64 -31.81
C ASP A 51 21.60 24.94 -30.69
N PRO A 52 22.93 24.92 -30.78
CA PRO A 52 23.78 24.40 -29.72
C PRO A 52 23.59 25.16 -28.40
N GLY A 53 23.31 24.44 -27.31
CA GLY A 53 23.13 25.02 -25.99
C GLY A 53 21.75 25.58 -25.73
N SER A 54 20.74 25.27 -26.59
CA SER A 54 19.34 25.54 -26.30
C SER A 54 18.94 24.92 -24.97
N ARG A 55 18.19 25.66 -24.16
CA ARG A 55 17.62 25.17 -22.90
C ARG A 55 16.56 24.07 -23.13
N ASP A 56 15.75 24.30 -24.15
CA ASP A 56 14.76 23.32 -24.59
C ASP A 56 15.37 22.43 -25.67
N GLN A 57 15.17 21.13 -25.56
CA GLN A 57 15.82 20.13 -26.39
C GLN A 57 14.79 19.29 -27.13
N THR A 58 15.11 18.90 -28.36
CA THR A 58 14.26 18.01 -29.16
C THR A 58 15.11 16.85 -29.68
N TRP A 59 14.53 15.66 -29.69
CA TRP A 59 15.08 14.46 -30.33
C TRP A 59 14.20 14.03 -31.48
N VAL A 60 14.84 13.44 -32.48
CA VAL A 60 14.21 12.89 -33.67
C VAL A 60 14.60 11.43 -33.85
N ALA A 61 13.67 10.63 -34.35
CA ALA A 61 13.84 9.22 -34.63
C ALA A 61 13.97 8.98 -36.15
N PHE A 62 14.97 8.20 -36.56
CA PHE A 62 15.19 7.78 -37.94
C PHE A 62 15.08 6.26 -38.10
N ASP A 63 14.68 5.82 -39.29
CA ASP A 63 14.71 4.42 -39.72
C ASP A 63 16.13 4.05 -40.18
N GLY A 64 16.82 3.16 -39.43
CA GLY A 64 18.15 2.64 -39.76
C GLY A 64 19.34 3.57 -39.45
N ASP A 65 20.54 3.13 -39.94
CA ASP A 65 21.82 3.79 -39.71
C ASP A 65 22.02 5.05 -40.60
N ASP A 66 23.00 5.85 -40.21
CA ASP A 66 23.36 7.20 -40.67
C ASP A 66 23.72 7.29 -42.15
N ARG A 67 22.82 6.92 -43.07
CA ARG A 67 23.02 7.09 -44.49
C ARG A 67 22.07 8.15 -45.06
N ASP A 68 22.55 8.96 -45.96
CA ASP A 68 21.75 9.94 -46.70
C ASP A 68 20.45 9.30 -47.18
N GLY A 69 19.30 9.74 -46.62
CA GLY A 69 17.98 9.24 -47.00
C GLY A 69 17.21 8.44 -45.96
N ALA A 70 17.68 8.30 -44.71
CA ALA A 70 16.92 7.68 -43.64
C ALA A 70 15.58 8.39 -43.40
N ALA A 71 14.48 7.63 -43.34
CA ALA A 71 13.16 8.21 -43.11
C ALA A 71 13.01 8.72 -41.68
N LEU A 72 12.50 9.95 -41.52
CA LEU A 72 12.16 10.52 -40.23
C LEU A 72 10.89 9.88 -39.71
N LEU A 73 10.92 9.29 -38.51
CA LEU A 73 9.85 8.48 -37.94
C LEU A 73 9.04 9.19 -36.85
N GLY A 74 9.67 10.15 -36.14
CA GLY A 74 9.01 10.85 -35.03
C GLY A 74 9.92 11.83 -34.33
N SER A 75 9.37 12.55 -33.36
CA SER A 75 10.07 13.54 -32.52
C SER A 75 9.49 13.61 -31.11
N VAL A 76 10.26 14.17 -30.18
CA VAL A 76 9.84 14.50 -28.82
C VAL A 76 10.68 15.67 -28.30
N SER A 77 10.12 16.49 -27.44
CA SER A 77 10.83 17.61 -26.82
C SER A 77 10.90 17.47 -25.29
N LEU A 78 11.99 17.96 -24.71
CA LEU A 78 12.14 18.22 -23.27
C LEU A 78 12.21 19.73 -23.09
N LEU A 79 11.18 20.29 -22.48
CA LEU A 79 11.05 21.71 -22.27
C LEU A 79 11.29 22.05 -20.80
N ALA A 80 11.94 23.18 -20.55
CA ALA A 80 12.13 23.68 -19.19
C ALA A 80 10.80 24.13 -18.55
N THR A 81 9.90 24.69 -19.35
CA THR A 81 8.55 25.07 -18.95
C THR A 81 7.59 24.72 -20.09
N ASP A 82 6.36 24.35 -19.74
CA ASP A 82 5.25 24.26 -20.69
C ASP A 82 4.24 25.35 -20.35
N ASP A 83 3.55 25.92 -21.33
CA ASP A 83 2.65 27.08 -21.15
C ASP A 83 1.30 26.69 -20.51
N LEU A 84 1.37 25.91 -19.42
CA LEU A 84 0.20 25.49 -18.68
C LEU A 84 0.01 26.36 -17.43
N ALA A 85 -1.01 27.22 -17.46
CA ALA A 85 -1.31 28.16 -16.37
C ALA A 85 -1.49 27.45 -15.03
N GLY A 86 -0.81 27.94 -13.98
CA GLY A 86 -0.82 27.39 -12.63
C GLY A 86 0.19 26.27 -12.37
N PHE A 87 0.94 25.84 -13.40
CA PHE A 87 1.95 24.79 -13.31
C PHE A 87 3.36 25.25 -13.69
N GLU A 88 3.59 26.54 -13.71
CA GLU A 88 4.89 27.18 -14.07
C GLU A 88 6.02 26.76 -13.13
N HIS A 89 5.70 26.21 -11.96
CA HIS A 89 6.65 25.70 -10.97
C HIS A 89 7.14 24.28 -11.28
N LEU A 90 6.48 23.57 -12.18
CA LEU A 90 6.90 22.23 -12.60
C LEU A 90 7.93 22.31 -13.72
N THR A 91 8.97 21.48 -13.61
CA THR A 91 10.07 21.39 -14.59
C THR A 91 10.77 20.04 -14.45
N PRO A 92 11.28 19.42 -15.53
CA PRO A 92 11.02 19.71 -16.93
C PRO A 92 9.75 19.02 -17.46
N TRP A 93 9.37 19.35 -18.71
CA TRP A 93 8.20 18.81 -19.38
C TRP A 93 8.58 17.98 -20.62
N LEU A 94 7.97 16.80 -20.76
CA LEU A 94 7.92 16.07 -22.01
C LEU A 94 6.77 16.64 -22.85
N ALA A 95 7.10 17.17 -23.99
CA ALA A 95 6.16 17.79 -24.91
C ALA A 95 6.37 17.27 -26.35
N SER A 96 5.43 17.58 -27.22
CA SER A 96 5.61 17.43 -28.67
C SER A 96 5.98 16.00 -29.11
N LEU A 97 5.46 14.97 -28.43
CA LEU A 97 5.69 13.59 -28.85
C LEU A 97 4.83 13.25 -30.08
N PHE A 98 5.47 13.10 -31.21
CA PHE A 98 4.82 12.71 -32.46
C PHE A 98 5.51 11.49 -33.08
N VAL A 99 4.72 10.55 -33.61
CA VAL A 99 5.20 9.40 -34.40
C VAL A 99 4.37 9.29 -35.66
N THR A 100 5.04 9.22 -36.80
CA THR A 100 4.37 9.09 -38.10
C THR A 100 3.42 7.89 -38.10
N PRO A 101 2.25 7.98 -38.76
CA PRO A 101 1.29 6.87 -38.79
C PRO A 101 1.89 5.53 -39.25
N THR A 102 2.85 5.54 -40.15
CA THR A 102 3.52 4.36 -40.69
C THR A 102 4.49 3.70 -39.70
N ALA A 103 4.98 4.44 -38.70
CA ALA A 103 5.91 3.95 -37.69
C ALA A 103 5.24 3.65 -36.34
N ARG A 104 3.92 3.87 -36.24
CA ARG A 104 3.17 3.51 -35.02
C ARG A 104 3.17 1.99 -34.82
N GLY A 105 3.34 1.57 -33.56
CA GLY A 105 3.48 0.16 -33.20
C GLY A 105 4.90 -0.40 -33.27
N TRP A 106 5.89 0.36 -33.75
CA TRP A 106 7.30 -0.06 -33.87
C TRP A 106 8.15 0.25 -32.62
N GLY A 107 7.55 0.78 -31.57
CA GLY A 107 8.27 1.13 -30.32
C GLY A 107 8.95 2.51 -30.36
N VAL A 108 8.82 3.28 -31.46
CA VAL A 108 9.49 4.59 -31.63
C VAL A 108 9.13 5.58 -30.51
N ALA A 109 7.84 5.65 -30.14
CA ALA A 109 7.41 6.54 -29.05
C ALA A 109 8.09 6.18 -27.72
N ALA A 110 8.23 4.89 -27.40
CA ALA A 110 8.89 4.44 -26.17
C ALA A 110 10.36 4.82 -26.18
N ALA A 111 11.09 4.61 -27.27
CA ALA A 111 12.49 4.98 -27.41
C ALA A 111 12.72 6.48 -27.28
N LEU A 112 11.84 7.31 -27.86
CA LEU A 112 11.89 8.77 -27.71
C LEU A 112 11.65 9.22 -26.26
N VAL A 113 10.66 8.64 -25.59
CA VAL A 113 10.36 8.93 -24.18
C VAL A 113 11.53 8.51 -23.27
N ASP A 114 12.13 7.36 -23.50
CA ASP A 114 13.27 6.88 -22.71
C ASP A 114 14.49 7.79 -22.86
N GLU A 115 14.72 8.37 -24.06
CA GLU A 115 15.79 9.35 -24.28
C GLU A 115 15.54 10.64 -23.51
N VAL A 116 14.30 11.16 -23.49
CA VAL A 116 13.92 12.33 -22.68
C VAL A 116 14.16 12.07 -21.19
N LEU A 117 13.73 10.92 -20.67
CA LEU A 117 13.92 10.58 -19.25
C LEU A 117 15.41 10.42 -18.90
N ARG A 118 16.20 9.82 -19.80
CA ARG A 118 17.66 9.67 -19.63
C ARG A 118 18.34 11.03 -19.57
N THR A 119 17.97 11.95 -20.46
CA THR A 119 18.55 13.29 -20.51
C THR A 119 18.14 14.12 -19.28
N ALA A 120 16.85 14.17 -18.96
CA ALA A 120 16.36 14.87 -17.78
C ALA A 120 17.10 14.42 -16.51
N ARG A 121 17.35 13.10 -16.37
CA ARG A 121 18.14 12.57 -15.27
C ARG A 121 19.59 13.06 -15.29
N ALA A 122 20.24 13.06 -16.44
CA ALA A 122 21.61 13.55 -16.59
C ALA A 122 21.73 15.03 -16.22
N ASP A 123 20.67 15.81 -16.46
CA ASP A 123 20.55 17.22 -16.10
C ASP A 123 20.16 17.43 -14.62
N GLY A 124 20.00 16.35 -13.83
CA GLY A 124 19.72 16.40 -12.39
C GLY A 124 18.26 16.49 -12.02
N HIS A 125 17.34 16.18 -12.93
CA HIS A 125 15.91 16.17 -12.66
C HIS A 125 15.44 14.74 -12.28
N ASP A 126 14.78 14.59 -11.14
CA ASP A 126 14.24 13.31 -10.66
C ASP A 126 12.90 12.93 -11.30
N VAL A 127 12.19 13.90 -11.87
CA VAL A 127 10.85 13.75 -12.43
C VAL A 127 10.69 14.54 -13.71
N VAL A 128 9.98 13.99 -14.69
CA VAL A 128 9.50 14.68 -15.89
C VAL A 128 7.98 14.75 -15.85
N HIS A 129 7.43 15.87 -16.30
CA HIS A 129 5.99 16.12 -16.36
C HIS A 129 5.51 16.09 -17.82
N LEU A 130 4.23 15.82 -18.03
CA LEU A 130 3.52 16.05 -19.28
C LEU A 130 2.07 16.47 -19.00
N PHE A 131 1.39 17.07 -19.95
CA PHE A 131 -0.06 17.07 -19.92
C PHE A 131 -0.65 16.43 -21.17
N THR A 132 -1.86 15.89 -21.07
CA THR A 132 -2.51 15.16 -22.16
C THR A 132 -4.02 15.34 -22.15
N SER A 133 -4.59 15.53 -23.34
CA SER A 133 -6.04 15.53 -23.56
C SER A 133 -6.46 14.18 -24.15
N GLY A 134 -7.18 13.36 -23.35
CA GLY A 134 -7.77 12.09 -23.82
C GLY A 134 -6.85 10.87 -23.88
N GLN A 135 -5.52 11.00 -23.64
CA GLN A 135 -4.56 9.87 -23.68
C GLN A 135 -4.06 9.44 -22.29
N GLN A 136 -4.78 9.80 -21.24
CA GLN A 136 -4.37 9.51 -19.85
C GLN A 136 -4.08 8.02 -19.61
N ARG A 137 -4.93 7.13 -20.14
CA ARG A 137 -4.74 5.68 -20.00
C ARG A 137 -3.46 5.19 -20.70
N TYR A 138 -3.18 5.69 -21.89
CA TYR A 138 -1.95 5.36 -22.63
C TYR A 138 -0.69 5.67 -21.81
N TRP A 139 -0.67 6.83 -21.15
CA TRP A 139 0.45 7.26 -20.32
C TRP A 139 0.50 6.51 -18.99
N ALA A 140 -0.66 6.27 -18.35
CA ALA A 140 -0.75 5.49 -17.12
C ALA A 140 -0.21 4.06 -17.30
N ASP A 141 -0.57 3.39 -18.40
CA ASP A 141 -0.05 2.05 -18.75
C ASP A 141 1.48 2.03 -18.96
N ARG A 142 2.11 3.22 -19.08
CA ARG A 142 3.56 3.43 -19.25
C ARG A 142 4.24 4.04 -18.02
N GLY A 143 3.58 3.96 -16.87
CA GLY A 143 4.15 4.37 -15.59
C GLY A 143 4.14 5.88 -15.34
N TRP A 144 3.21 6.61 -15.96
CA TRP A 144 2.96 8.02 -15.64
C TRP A 144 1.81 8.13 -14.65
N SER A 145 2.03 8.83 -13.55
CA SER A 145 1.06 9.05 -12.49
C SER A 145 0.35 10.39 -12.66
N VAL A 146 -0.95 10.43 -12.32
CA VAL A 146 -1.75 11.67 -12.38
C VAL A 146 -1.29 12.64 -11.28
N VAL A 147 -1.00 13.87 -11.66
CA VAL A 147 -0.70 14.99 -10.74
C VAL A 147 -1.95 15.85 -10.52
N ALA A 148 -2.61 16.25 -11.61
CA ALA A 148 -3.80 17.08 -11.54
C ALA A 148 -4.69 16.90 -12.80
N ALA A 149 -5.99 17.10 -12.63
CA ALA A 149 -6.91 17.36 -13.75
C ALA A 149 -6.99 18.87 -13.95
N VAL A 150 -6.94 19.31 -15.20
CA VAL A 150 -6.93 20.73 -15.59
C VAL A 150 -7.91 20.98 -16.73
N ASP A 151 -8.30 22.21 -16.91
CA ASP A 151 -9.03 22.67 -18.10
C ASP A 151 -8.14 23.66 -18.85
N THR A 152 -7.83 23.34 -20.10
CA THR A 152 -7.06 24.21 -21.00
C THR A 152 -8.02 24.86 -21.98
N GLU A 153 -8.49 26.05 -21.66
CA GLU A 153 -9.40 26.86 -22.52
C GLU A 153 -10.66 26.08 -22.97
N GLY A 154 -11.28 25.31 -22.06
CA GLY A 154 -12.48 24.53 -22.34
C GLY A 154 -12.17 23.08 -22.82
N HIS A 155 -10.91 22.67 -22.85
CA HIS A 155 -10.50 21.32 -23.18
C HIS A 155 -9.97 20.60 -21.92
N PRO A 156 -10.67 19.54 -21.44
CA PRO A 156 -10.19 18.76 -20.30
C PRO A 156 -8.83 18.11 -20.60
N ALA A 157 -7.87 18.31 -19.72
CA ALA A 157 -6.56 17.71 -19.80
C ALA A 157 -6.11 17.18 -18.44
N THR A 158 -5.06 16.34 -18.44
CA THR A 158 -4.50 15.77 -17.23
C THR A 158 -3.01 16.01 -17.22
N VAL A 159 -2.51 16.63 -16.15
CA VAL A 159 -1.08 16.70 -15.85
C VAL A 159 -0.64 15.39 -15.25
N MET A 160 0.43 14.83 -15.80
CA MET A 160 1.01 13.56 -15.34
C MET A 160 2.51 13.71 -15.14
N ALA A 161 3.10 12.84 -14.31
CA ALA A 161 4.52 12.83 -14.01
C ALA A 161 5.09 11.42 -14.00
N ARG A 162 6.38 11.29 -14.32
CA ARG A 162 7.12 10.03 -14.26
C ARG A 162 8.53 10.27 -13.72
N SER A 163 8.99 9.36 -12.83
CA SER A 163 10.38 9.35 -12.36
C SER A 163 11.33 9.10 -13.51
N THR A 164 12.46 9.85 -13.51
CA THR A 164 13.56 9.64 -14.45
C THR A 164 14.45 8.47 -14.05
N HIS A 165 14.28 7.98 -12.81
CA HIS A 165 15.09 6.87 -12.29
C HIS A 165 14.71 5.56 -13.01
N PRO A 166 15.68 4.81 -13.60
CA PRO A 166 15.39 3.58 -14.32
C PRO A 166 14.75 2.50 -13.42
N ARG A 167 14.98 2.62 -12.11
CA ARG A 167 14.40 1.77 -11.05
C ARG A 167 13.25 2.44 -10.31
N GLY A 168 12.72 3.56 -10.81
CA GLY A 168 11.67 4.33 -10.15
C GLY A 168 10.31 3.62 -10.15
N ALA A 169 9.52 3.91 -9.11
CA ALA A 169 8.14 3.44 -9.00
C ALA A 169 7.27 3.99 -10.13
N ARG A 170 6.44 3.12 -10.73
CA ARG A 170 5.54 3.46 -11.85
C ARG A 170 4.15 3.82 -11.38
N ARG A 171 3.64 3.08 -10.42
CA ARG A 171 2.34 3.28 -9.77
C ARG A 171 2.52 3.06 -8.28
N ALA A 172 1.76 3.77 -7.47
CA ALA A 172 1.71 3.54 -6.04
C ALA A 172 0.29 3.68 -5.49
N VAL A 173 -0.03 2.85 -4.52
CA VAL A 173 -1.32 2.83 -3.82
C VAL A 173 -1.05 2.70 -2.33
N CYS A 174 -1.81 3.42 -1.50
CA CYS A 174 -1.71 3.38 -0.05
C CYS A 174 -3.01 2.87 0.58
N SER A 175 -2.90 2.03 1.62
CA SER A 175 -4.04 1.74 2.48
C SER A 175 -4.38 2.95 3.37
N THR A 176 -5.65 3.06 3.81
CA THR A 176 -6.16 4.23 4.54
C THR A 176 -6.80 3.85 5.88
N TRP A 177 -6.19 2.88 6.60
CA TRP A 177 -6.78 2.33 7.82
C TRP A 177 -6.89 3.34 8.96
N CYS A 178 -5.95 4.28 9.08
CA CYS A 178 -5.93 5.26 10.15
C CYS A 178 -6.96 6.37 9.94
N SER A 179 -7.11 6.84 8.71
CA SER A 179 -8.03 7.92 8.34
C SER A 179 -9.47 7.44 8.12
N ASP A 180 -9.66 6.13 7.88
CA ASP A 180 -11.00 5.56 7.72
C ASP A 180 -11.76 5.54 9.06
N PRO A 181 -12.91 6.24 9.15
CA PRO A 181 -13.70 6.32 10.39
C PRO A 181 -14.29 4.98 10.84
N ASP A 182 -14.39 3.98 9.97
CA ASP A 182 -14.91 2.65 10.29
C ASP A 182 -13.83 1.69 10.80
N HIS A 183 -12.54 2.06 10.67
CA HIS A 183 -11.40 1.24 11.11
C HIS A 183 -10.64 1.89 12.27
N GLN A 184 -10.17 3.12 12.14
CA GLN A 184 -9.39 3.86 13.15
C GLN A 184 -8.09 3.13 13.53
N GLY A 185 -7.40 2.57 12.52
CA GLY A 185 -6.18 1.80 12.63
C GLY A 185 -6.24 0.45 11.91
N ALA A 186 -5.10 -0.22 11.75
CA ALA A 186 -4.96 -1.44 10.95
C ALA A 186 -5.37 -2.70 11.71
N TYR A 187 -4.72 -3.03 12.82
CA TYR A 187 -5.01 -4.20 13.66
C TYR A 187 -4.69 -3.94 15.13
N SER A 188 -5.15 -4.85 16.00
CA SER A 188 -5.13 -4.66 17.44
C SER A 188 -3.81 -5.05 18.09
N HIS A 189 -3.43 -4.33 19.14
CA HIS A 189 -2.32 -4.65 20.04
C HIS A 189 -2.72 -4.42 21.49
N LEU A 190 -1.99 -5.02 22.43
CA LEU A 190 -2.14 -4.68 23.85
C LEU A 190 -1.44 -3.34 24.15
N ARG A 191 -2.12 -2.46 24.88
CA ARG A 191 -1.51 -1.26 25.46
C ARG A 191 -0.76 -1.60 26.76
N ALA A 192 0.04 -0.69 27.28
CA ALA A 192 0.87 -0.89 28.48
C ALA A 192 0.13 -1.52 29.67
N ASN A 193 -1.16 -1.23 29.82
CA ASN A 193 -2.02 -1.83 30.84
C ASN A 193 -2.86 -3.01 30.34
N GLY A 194 -2.66 -3.42 29.09
CA GLY A 194 -3.36 -4.52 28.44
C GLY A 194 -2.80 -5.87 28.86
N THR A 195 -3.69 -6.85 28.89
CA THR A 195 -3.33 -8.26 29.10
C THR A 195 -4.20 -9.15 28.22
N PRO A 196 -3.82 -10.39 27.91
CA PRO A 196 -4.66 -11.34 27.16
C PRO A 196 -6.05 -11.51 27.76
N ALA A 197 -6.22 -11.40 29.07
CA ALA A 197 -7.51 -11.48 29.76
C ALA A 197 -8.53 -10.40 29.28
N HIS A 198 -8.06 -9.26 28.79
CA HIS A 198 -8.96 -8.26 28.18
C HIS A 198 -9.55 -8.76 26.86
N ARG A 199 -8.77 -9.47 26.03
CA ARG A 199 -9.27 -10.12 24.81
C ARG A 199 -10.25 -11.24 25.14
N GLU A 200 -9.92 -12.07 26.15
CA GLU A 200 -10.81 -13.12 26.65
C GLU A 200 -12.13 -12.54 27.18
N ARG A 201 -12.09 -11.40 27.87
CA ARG A 201 -13.31 -10.71 28.31
C ARG A 201 -14.20 -10.27 27.15
N LEU A 202 -13.60 -9.72 26.09
CA LEU A 202 -14.34 -9.36 24.87
C LEU A 202 -14.84 -10.57 24.09
N ALA A 203 -14.26 -11.74 24.27
CA ALA A 203 -14.66 -12.99 23.65
C ALA A 203 -15.91 -13.63 24.30
N GLN A 204 -16.29 -13.20 25.49
CA GLN A 204 -17.48 -13.68 26.21
C GLN A 204 -18.75 -12.96 25.76
N GLN A 205 -19.91 -13.44 26.22
CA GLN A 205 -21.15 -12.69 26.09
C GLN A 205 -21.01 -11.33 26.80
N ILE A 206 -21.32 -10.25 26.09
CA ILE A 206 -21.16 -8.88 26.58
C ILE A 206 -22.36 -8.45 27.42
N LEU A 207 -23.55 -8.66 26.85
CA LEU A 207 -24.86 -8.47 27.48
C LEU A 207 -25.78 -9.60 27.02
N PRO A 208 -26.92 -9.87 27.65
CA PRO A 208 -27.87 -10.82 27.15
C PRO A 208 -28.22 -10.54 25.68
N GLY A 209 -27.97 -11.50 24.79
CA GLY A 209 -28.21 -11.35 23.35
C GLY A 209 -27.15 -10.55 22.58
N LEU A 210 -26.04 -10.14 23.21
CA LEU A 210 -24.97 -9.38 22.55
C LEU A 210 -23.60 -10.04 22.73
N TRP A 211 -22.89 -10.24 21.61
CA TRP A 211 -21.53 -10.80 21.55
C TRP A 211 -20.61 -9.93 20.69
N PHE A 212 -19.31 -10.03 20.95
CA PHE A 212 -18.29 -9.43 20.11
C PHE A 212 -17.46 -10.52 19.41
N ALA A 213 -17.04 -10.25 18.18
CA ALA A 213 -16.05 -11.02 17.43
C ALA A 213 -15.11 -10.08 16.67
N GLY A 214 -14.12 -10.61 16.00
CA GLY A 214 -13.03 -9.88 15.36
C GLY A 214 -11.70 -10.27 15.99
N GLU A 215 -10.59 -10.03 15.28
CA GLU A 215 -9.25 -10.43 15.69
C GLU A 215 -8.86 -9.86 17.08
N ALA A 216 -9.38 -8.71 17.46
CA ALA A 216 -9.14 -8.08 18.76
C ALA A 216 -9.71 -8.89 19.95
N THR A 217 -10.67 -9.80 19.69
CA THR A 217 -11.27 -10.69 20.69
C THR A 217 -10.62 -12.07 20.74
N SER A 218 -9.56 -12.30 19.96
CA SER A 218 -8.77 -13.54 19.97
C SER A 218 -7.56 -13.37 20.87
N ALA A 219 -7.48 -14.12 21.96
CA ALA A 219 -6.30 -14.14 22.82
C ALA A 219 -5.19 -15.05 22.28
N ALA A 220 -5.55 -16.07 21.50
CA ALA A 220 -4.60 -17.01 20.93
C ALA A 220 -3.96 -16.49 19.63
N TYR A 221 -4.72 -15.75 18.83
CA TYR A 221 -4.30 -15.31 17.49
C TYR A 221 -4.76 -13.87 17.22
N PRO A 222 -4.33 -12.87 18.02
CA PRO A 222 -4.67 -11.47 17.80
C PRO A 222 -4.09 -10.95 16.49
N ALA A 223 -4.65 -9.89 15.96
CA ALA A 223 -4.16 -9.18 14.77
C ALA A 223 -4.13 -10.00 13.45
N THR A 224 -4.70 -11.21 13.41
CA THR A 224 -4.58 -12.16 12.29
C THR A 224 -5.90 -12.45 11.60
N MET A 225 -5.82 -12.94 10.34
CA MET A 225 -6.98 -13.41 9.57
C MET A 225 -7.63 -14.64 10.21
N HIS A 226 -6.84 -15.63 10.66
CA HIS A 226 -7.39 -16.83 11.33
C HIS A 226 -7.98 -16.51 12.71
N GLY A 227 -7.39 -15.57 13.45
CA GLY A 227 -8.00 -15.09 14.70
C GLY A 227 -9.34 -14.40 14.47
N ALA A 228 -9.46 -13.60 13.40
CA ALA A 228 -10.73 -13.02 13.00
C ALA A 228 -11.77 -14.10 12.65
N TRP A 229 -11.42 -15.07 11.78
CA TRP A 229 -12.28 -16.17 11.37
C TRP A 229 -12.78 -16.99 12.58
N LEU A 230 -11.85 -17.53 13.37
CA LEU A 230 -12.14 -18.36 14.54
C LEU A 230 -12.97 -17.60 15.59
N SER A 231 -12.77 -16.30 15.75
CA SER A 231 -13.59 -15.47 16.65
C SER A 231 -15.04 -15.36 16.18
N GLY A 232 -15.25 -15.30 14.87
CA GLY A 232 -16.59 -15.31 14.26
C GLY A 232 -17.32 -16.62 14.51
N GLU A 233 -16.67 -17.76 14.24
CA GLU A 233 -17.22 -19.09 14.54
C GLU A 233 -17.52 -19.26 16.03
N ARG A 234 -16.59 -18.88 16.91
CA ARG A 234 -16.80 -18.89 18.36
C ARG A 234 -18.06 -18.11 18.76
N ALA A 235 -18.22 -16.88 18.27
CA ALA A 235 -19.37 -16.05 18.62
C ALA A 235 -20.69 -16.67 18.10
N ALA A 236 -20.68 -17.23 16.90
CA ALA A 236 -21.82 -17.95 16.35
C ALA A 236 -22.18 -19.17 17.19
N ASP A 237 -21.19 -19.99 17.60
CA ASP A 237 -21.42 -21.16 18.46
C ASP A 237 -21.95 -20.75 19.84
N GLN A 238 -21.50 -19.65 20.41
CA GLN A 238 -22.03 -19.10 21.66
C GLN A 238 -23.50 -18.66 21.51
N VAL A 239 -23.84 -18.01 20.38
CA VAL A 239 -25.24 -17.65 20.07
C VAL A 239 -26.10 -18.91 19.94
N LEU A 240 -25.65 -19.93 19.22
CA LEU A 240 -26.35 -21.20 19.01
C LEU A 240 -26.57 -21.97 20.32
N ALA A 241 -25.63 -21.94 21.24
CA ALA A 241 -25.70 -22.58 22.55
C ALA A 241 -26.55 -21.79 23.56
N SER A 242 -26.88 -20.53 23.24
CA SER A 242 -27.63 -19.67 24.16
C SER A 242 -29.14 -19.94 24.11
N SER A 243 -29.84 -19.64 25.21
CA SER A 243 -31.30 -19.69 25.28
C SER A 243 -32.02 -18.55 24.55
N VAL A 244 -31.27 -17.61 23.98
CA VAL A 244 -31.81 -16.42 23.27
C VAL A 244 -32.51 -16.83 21.97
N LEU A 245 -32.06 -17.92 21.32
CA LEU A 245 -32.71 -18.47 20.12
C LEU A 245 -33.73 -19.55 20.48
N ALA A 246 -34.77 -19.20 21.24
CA ALA A 246 -35.79 -20.16 21.72
C ALA A 246 -36.55 -20.84 20.58
N ASP A 247 -36.82 -20.14 19.48
CA ASP A 247 -37.39 -20.70 18.24
C ASP A 247 -36.37 -20.59 17.08
N PRO A 248 -35.74 -21.70 16.70
CA PRO A 248 -34.75 -21.70 15.64
C PRO A 248 -35.25 -21.16 14.29
N ALA A 249 -36.53 -21.36 13.96
CA ALA A 249 -37.09 -20.96 12.67
C ALA A 249 -37.51 -19.48 12.64
N ALA A 250 -37.86 -18.90 13.78
CA ALA A 250 -38.34 -17.54 13.90
C ALA A 250 -37.28 -16.56 14.40
N SER A 251 -36.24 -17.06 15.09
CA SER A 251 -35.18 -16.19 15.66
C SER A 251 -34.26 -15.64 14.59
N ARG A 252 -34.01 -14.31 14.68
CA ARG A 252 -33.14 -13.58 13.77
C ARG A 252 -31.88 -13.08 14.48
N VAL A 253 -30.74 -13.22 13.83
CA VAL A 253 -29.42 -12.71 14.30
C VAL A 253 -28.95 -11.61 13.39
N ALA A 254 -28.55 -10.48 13.96
CA ALA A 254 -27.82 -9.43 13.22
C ALA A 254 -26.31 -9.59 13.45
N VAL A 255 -25.54 -9.55 12.36
CA VAL A 255 -24.08 -9.47 12.38
C VAL A 255 -23.67 -8.10 11.89
N ILE A 256 -22.98 -7.33 12.72
CA ILE A 256 -22.55 -5.95 12.40
C ILE A 256 -21.12 -5.98 11.90
N GLY A 257 -20.97 -5.79 10.58
CA GLY A 257 -19.73 -5.87 9.83
C GLY A 257 -19.63 -7.11 8.94
N ALA A 258 -19.32 -6.93 7.65
CA ALA A 258 -19.05 -7.99 6.68
C ALA A 258 -17.54 -8.23 6.48
N GLY A 259 -16.73 -8.02 7.51
CA GLY A 259 -15.34 -8.48 7.55
C GLY A 259 -15.25 -9.99 7.77
N LEU A 260 -14.03 -10.53 7.78
CA LEU A 260 -13.80 -11.98 7.87
C LEU A 260 -14.50 -12.64 9.07
N ALA A 261 -14.47 -11.99 10.24
CA ALA A 261 -15.15 -12.48 11.44
C ALA A 261 -16.68 -12.50 11.27
N GLY A 262 -17.25 -11.44 10.68
CA GLY A 262 -18.69 -11.36 10.45
C GLY A 262 -19.18 -12.37 9.41
N LEU A 263 -18.41 -12.55 8.34
CA LEU A 263 -18.71 -13.55 7.30
C LEU A 263 -18.62 -14.98 7.85
N ALA A 264 -17.59 -15.28 8.67
CA ALA A 264 -17.47 -16.58 9.34
C ALA A 264 -18.65 -16.85 10.28
N ALA A 265 -19.03 -15.86 11.11
CA ALA A 265 -20.17 -15.97 12.01
C ALA A 265 -21.49 -16.18 11.24
N ALA A 266 -21.73 -15.38 10.19
CA ALA A 266 -22.95 -15.48 9.38
C ALA A 266 -23.05 -16.84 8.66
N ARG A 267 -21.95 -17.32 8.08
CA ARG A 267 -21.88 -18.64 7.45
C ARG A 267 -22.13 -19.77 8.44
N ARG A 268 -21.54 -19.70 9.63
CA ARG A 268 -21.74 -20.70 10.68
C ARG A 268 -23.21 -20.76 11.15
N LEU A 269 -23.83 -19.58 11.34
CA LEU A 269 -25.24 -19.48 11.70
C LEU A 269 -26.17 -19.95 10.56
N GLN A 270 -25.85 -19.60 9.30
CA GLN A 270 -26.62 -20.02 8.13
C GLN A 270 -26.58 -21.56 7.95
N ALA A 271 -25.43 -22.19 8.21
CA ALA A 271 -25.27 -23.64 8.16
C ALA A 271 -26.19 -24.36 9.17
N GLU A 272 -26.53 -23.71 10.28
CA GLU A 272 -27.51 -24.18 11.28
C GLU A 272 -28.94 -23.65 11.01
N HIS A 273 -29.19 -23.21 9.76
CA HIS A 273 -30.50 -22.74 9.28
C HIS A 273 -31.08 -21.55 10.08
N ARG A 274 -30.22 -20.67 10.64
CA ARG A 274 -30.68 -19.48 11.34
C ARG A 274 -30.93 -18.33 10.34
N GLN A 275 -31.92 -17.48 10.70
CA GLN A 275 -32.14 -16.24 9.96
C GLN A 275 -31.04 -15.23 10.34
N VAL A 276 -30.16 -14.90 9.38
CA VAL A 276 -29.05 -14.00 9.61
C VAL A 276 -29.15 -12.80 8.65
N VAL A 277 -28.95 -11.61 9.19
CA VAL A 277 -28.72 -10.40 8.39
C VAL A 277 -27.36 -9.83 8.75
N VAL A 278 -26.53 -9.57 7.75
CA VAL A 278 -25.23 -8.89 7.91
C VAL A 278 -25.42 -7.44 7.52
N ILE A 279 -24.89 -6.51 8.32
CA ILE A 279 -24.99 -5.07 8.08
C ILE A 279 -23.59 -4.51 7.92
N GLU A 280 -23.28 -3.94 6.74
CA GLU A 280 -21.96 -3.46 6.38
C GLU A 280 -22.01 -1.97 6.01
N SER A 281 -21.08 -1.19 6.55
CA SER A 281 -20.99 0.26 6.30
C SER A 281 -20.46 0.61 4.91
N LYS A 282 -19.68 -0.28 4.30
CA LYS A 282 -19.07 -0.09 2.97
C LYS A 282 -19.97 -0.68 1.88
N SER A 283 -19.62 -0.40 0.62
CA SER A 283 -20.27 -0.98 -0.56
C SER A 283 -19.78 -2.39 -0.92
N VAL A 284 -18.75 -2.88 -0.22
CA VAL A 284 -18.13 -4.20 -0.45
C VAL A 284 -17.87 -4.93 0.86
N ALA A 285 -17.91 -6.26 0.81
CA ALA A 285 -17.50 -7.11 1.92
C ALA A 285 -15.96 -7.20 2.00
N GLY A 286 -15.46 -7.67 3.17
CA GLY A 286 -14.05 -8.00 3.38
C GLY A 286 -13.42 -7.26 4.56
N GLY A 287 -13.86 -6.03 4.85
CA GLY A 287 -13.22 -5.23 5.90
C GLY A 287 -11.72 -5.10 5.63
N ARG A 288 -10.86 -5.63 6.53
CA ARG A 288 -9.39 -5.56 6.41
C ARG A 288 -8.75 -6.65 5.52
N ILE A 289 -9.52 -7.32 4.66
CA ILE A 289 -9.02 -8.22 3.61
C ILE A 289 -9.41 -7.76 2.20
N VAL A 290 -9.73 -6.46 2.04
CA VAL A 290 -10.02 -5.89 0.72
C VAL A 290 -8.76 -5.78 -0.13
N SER A 291 -8.96 -5.88 -1.46
CA SER A 291 -7.90 -5.69 -2.45
C SER A 291 -8.13 -4.42 -3.27
N ASP A 292 -7.07 -3.67 -3.53
CA ASP A 292 -7.06 -2.63 -4.56
C ASP A 292 -6.71 -3.25 -5.92
N ARG A 293 -7.48 -2.93 -6.95
CA ARG A 293 -7.28 -3.43 -8.33
C ARG A 293 -6.95 -2.31 -9.32
N SER A 294 -6.71 -1.09 -8.84
CA SER A 294 -6.47 0.09 -9.69
C SER A 294 -5.20 0.01 -10.52
N THR A 295 -4.22 -0.75 -10.07
CA THR A 295 -2.95 -0.99 -10.78
C THR A 295 -3.02 -2.13 -11.78
N GLY A 296 -4.17 -2.81 -11.91
CA GLY A 296 -4.35 -4.01 -12.73
C GLY A 296 -3.87 -5.31 -12.07
N ALA A 297 -3.49 -5.26 -10.79
CA ALA A 297 -3.22 -6.40 -9.91
C ALA A 297 -4.14 -6.30 -8.68
N ALA A 298 -4.44 -7.43 -8.02
CA ALA A 298 -5.17 -7.43 -6.77
C ALA A 298 -4.17 -7.24 -5.61
N LEU A 299 -4.02 -6.01 -5.13
CA LEU A 299 -3.10 -5.66 -4.05
C LEU A 299 -3.81 -5.75 -2.70
N PRO A 300 -3.37 -6.63 -1.77
CA PRO A 300 -4.02 -6.81 -0.48
C PRO A 300 -3.69 -5.66 0.47
N LEU A 301 -4.59 -4.68 0.57
CA LEU A 301 -4.37 -3.48 1.38
C LEU A 301 -4.26 -3.77 2.89
N GLY A 302 -4.86 -4.87 3.36
CA GLY A 302 -4.81 -5.32 4.75
C GLY A 302 -4.08 -6.65 4.92
N GLY A 303 -4.76 -7.71 5.40
CA GLY A 303 -4.21 -9.05 5.54
C GLY A 303 -3.61 -9.54 4.21
N ALA A 304 -2.44 -10.17 4.27
CA ALA A 304 -1.73 -10.65 3.09
C ALA A 304 -0.93 -11.94 3.35
N TRP A 305 -0.78 -12.34 4.61
CA TRP A 305 -0.02 -13.52 5.02
C TRP A 305 -0.90 -14.50 5.80
N LEU A 306 -0.67 -15.79 5.60
CA LEU A 306 -1.07 -16.82 6.54
C LEU A 306 0.11 -17.03 7.50
N HIS A 307 -0.08 -16.67 8.77
CA HIS A 307 0.90 -16.91 9.83
C HIS A 307 0.77 -18.36 10.31
N GLY A 308 1.52 -19.26 9.67
CA GLY A 308 1.39 -20.70 9.76
C GLY A 308 0.28 -21.27 8.88
N ASP A 309 0.53 -22.39 8.21
CA ASP A 309 -0.42 -22.99 7.28
C ASP A 309 -1.10 -24.25 7.84
N GLN A 310 -0.52 -24.90 8.86
CA GLN A 310 -1.07 -26.12 9.43
C GLN A 310 -2.25 -25.84 10.35
N GLY A 311 -3.44 -26.28 9.90
CA GLY A 311 -4.70 -26.03 10.62
C GLY A 311 -5.26 -24.62 10.41
N HIS A 312 -4.72 -23.84 9.48
CA HIS A 312 -5.21 -22.51 9.18
C HIS A 312 -6.55 -22.57 8.43
N PRO A 313 -7.63 -21.93 8.94
CA PRO A 313 -8.99 -22.07 8.41
C PRO A 313 -9.14 -21.59 6.97
N LEU A 314 -8.26 -20.73 6.48
CA LEU A 314 -8.29 -20.21 5.11
C LEU A 314 -7.36 -20.97 4.16
N ARG A 315 -6.60 -21.99 4.64
CA ARG A 315 -5.56 -22.66 3.85
C ARG A 315 -6.06 -23.21 2.52
N ASP A 316 -7.23 -23.81 2.54
CA ASP A 316 -7.85 -24.42 1.35
C ASP A 316 -8.67 -23.43 0.52
N LEU A 317 -8.82 -22.20 0.97
CA LEU A 317 -9.60 -21.15 0.30
C LEU A 317 -8.71 -20.18 -0.49
N VAL A 318 -7.38 -20.21 -0.31
CA VAL A 318 -6.44 -19.29 -0.94
C VAL A 318 -5.22 -20.01 -1.50
N SER A 319 -4.63 -19.43 -2.53
CA SER A 319 -3.32 -19.83 -3.04
C SER A 319 -2.23 -19.07 -2.29
N THR A 320 -1.13 -19.75 -1.99
CA THR A 320 -0.03 -19.15 -1.22
C THR A 320 1.34 -19.60 -1.74
N VAL A 321 2.37 -18.82 -1.41
CA VAL A 321 3.78 -19.20 -1.54
C VAL A 321 4.48 -19.04 -0.19
N PRO A 322 5.46 -19.90 0.17
CA PRO A 322 6.25 -19.72 1.38
C PRO A 322 6.94 -18.37 1.39
N GLU A 323 6.96 -17.72 2.54
CA GLU A 323 7.62 -16.42 2.74
C GLU A 323 8.62 -16.53 3.91
N PRO A 324 9.88 -16.90 3.64
CA PRO A 324 10.89 -17.01 4.68
C PRO A 324 11.34 -15.61 5.13
N TRP A 325 11.26 -15.35 6.43
CA TRP A 325 11.73 -14.12 7.08
C TRP A 325 13.14 -14.26 7.68
N ASP A 326 13.88 -15.29 7.27
CA ASP A 326 15.13 -15.74 7.88
C ASP A 326 16.38 -14.96 7.44
N ARG A 327 16.25 -14.07 6.46
CA ARG A 327 17.37 -13.30 5.89
C ARG A 327 17.10 -11.80 5.81
N PRO A 328 16.86 -11.12 6.93
CA PRO A 328 16.69 -9.69 6.88
C PRO A 328 17.97 -9.00 6.41
N ALA A 329 17.85 -8.05 5.49
CA ALA A 329 18.94 -7.16 5.13
C ALA A 329 18.70 -5.78 5.72
N PHE A 330 19.77 -5.14 6.20
CA PHE A 330 19.72 -3.81 6.77
C PHE A 330 20.47 -2.83 5.85
N PHE A 331 19.81 -1.74 5.54
CA PHE A 331 20.34 -0.62 4.77
C PHE A 331 20.26 0.65 5.61
N VAL A 332 21.32 1.43 5.62
CA VAL A 332 21.41 2.65 6.43
C VAL A 332 21.58 3.85 5.51
N ALA A 333 20.76 4.87 5.73
CA ALA A 333 20.81 6.09 4.95
C ALA A 333 22.24 6.68 4.97
N GLY A 334 22.74 7.05 3.80
CA GLY A 334 24.09 7.57 3.64
C GLY A 334 25.22 6.52 3.58
N ILE A 335 24.97 5.25 4.01
CA ILE A 335 25.97 4.17 4.06
C ILE A 335 25.69 3.10 3.00
N GLY A 336 24.43 2.68 2.84
CA GLY A 336 24.02 1.53 2.04
C GLY A 336 23.86 0.27 2.90
N ARG A 337 24.09 -0.92 2.33
CA ARG A 337 24.01 -2.19 3.05
C ARG A 337 25.12 -2.28 4.10
N ILE A 338 24.76 -2.70 5.33
CA ILE A 338 25.75 -2.94 6.39
C ILE A 338 26.45 -4.29 6.20
N GLY A 339 27.70 -4.36 6.67
CA GLY A 339 28.53 -5.56 6.57
C GLY A 339 28.13 -6.67 7.55
N THR A 340 28.77 -7.83 7.42
CA THR A 340 28.49 -9.01 8.24
C THR A 340 28.77 -8.76 9.72
N ASP A 341 29.88 -8.08 10.05
CA ASP A 341 30.26 -7.80 11.45
C ASP A 341 29.29 -6.85 12.12
N ASP A 342 28.85 -5.80 11.41
CA ASP A 342 27.83 -4.87 11.91
C ASP A 342 26.47 -5.57 12.07
N THR A 343 26.11 -6.45 11.14
CA THR A 343 24.88 -7.27 11.23
C THR A 343 24.92 -8.16 12.47
N ALA A 344 26.06 -8.81 12.78
CA ALA A 344 26.23 -9.61 13.99
C ALA A 344 26.10 -8.76 15.26
N ALA A 345 26.69 -7.56 15.28
CA ALA A 345 26.57 -6.62 16.40
C ALA A 345 25.12 -6.13 16.60
N VAL A 346 24.40 -5.85 15.51
CA VAL A 346 22.97 -5.48 15.57
C VAL A 346 22.13 -6.64 16.11
N THR A 347 22.39 -7.88 15.69
CA THR A 347 21.70 -9.07 16.19
C THR A 347 21.94 -9.26 17.70
N ALA A 348 23.19 -9.11 18.16
CA ALA A 348 23.51 -9.21 19.58
C ALA A 348 22.81 -8.12 20.42
N ALA A 349 22.72 -6.89 19.89
CA ALA A 349 22.00 -5.80 20.54
C ALA A 349 20.47 -6.06 20.57
N TYR A 350 19.91 -6.62 19.52
CA TYR A 350 18.51 -7.05 19.46
C TYR A 350 18.19 -8.11 20.52
N GLU A 351 19.01 -9.15 20.63
CA GLU A 351 18.86 -10.18 21.67
C GLU A 351 19.02 -9.62 23.10
N MET A 352 19.90 -8.63 23.29
CA MET A 352 20.06 -7.94 24.58
C MET A 352 18.75 -7.20 24.95
N LEU A 353 18.13 -6.49 24.00
CA LEU A 353 16.87 -5.79 24.22
C LEU A 353 15.73 -6.77 24.55
N HIS A 354 15.62 -7.89 23.82
CA HIS A 354 14.59 -8.90 24.08
C HIS A 354 14.72 -9.55 25.46
N ARG A 355 15.95 -9.75 25.96
CA ARG A 355 16.15 -10.17 27.36
C ARG A 355 15.66 -9.09 28.34
N ALA A 356 15.99 -7.83 28.07
CA ALA A 356 15.54 -6.73 28.93
C ALA A 356 14.00 -6.54 28.90
N PHE A 357 13.35 -6.84 27.76
CA PHE A 357 11.88 -6.84 27.69
C PHE A 357 11.25 -7.92 28.56
N ALA A 358 11.80 -9.13 28.55
CA ALA A 358 11.31 -10.23 29.37
C ALA A 358 11.44 -9.97 30.88
N ASP A 359 12.48 -9.22 31.28
CA ASP A 359 12.77 -8.87 32.68
C ASP A 359 12.05 -7.58 33.15
N ALA A 360 11.31 -6.91 32.26
CA ALA A 360 10.65 -5.65 32.59
C ALA A 360 9.46 -5.84 33.53
N GLU A 361 9.27 -4.89 34.45
CA GLU A 361 8.11 -4.85 35.33
C GLU A 361 6.81 -4.65 34.53
N PRO A 362 5.67 -5.18 34.99
CA PRO A 362 4.37 -4.97 34.34
C PRO A 362 4.06 -3.49 34.14
N GLY A 363 3.59 -3.13 32.94
CA GLY A 363 3.23 -1.76 32.58
C GLY A 363 4.39 -0.88 32.10
N VAL A 364 5.63 -1.37 32.15
CA VAL A 364 6.77 -0.68 31.51
C VAL A 364 6.71 -0.91 29.99
N THR A 365 6.88 0.16 29.22
CA THR A 365 6.78 0.11 27.76
C THR A 365 8.10 -0.28 27.10
N VAL A 366 8.00 -0.79 25.85
CA VAL A 366 9.16 -1.10 25.01
C VAL A 366 10.04 0.14 24.85
N ALA A 367 9.47 1.31 24.58
CA ALA A 367 10.24 2.57 24.47
C ALA A 367 11.11 2.83 25.69
N THR A 368 10.54 2.68 26.89
CA THR A 368 11.27 2.90 28.15
C THR A 368 12.44 1.93 28.33
N VAL A 369 12.24 0.66 27.99
CA VAL A 369 13.30 -0.36 28.09
C VAL A 369 14.39 -0.12 27.06
N VAL A 370 14.03 0.17 25.81
CA VAL A 370 14.98 0.50 24.73
C VAL A 370 15.86 1.68 25.13
N GLU A 371 15.24 2.80 25.57
CA GLU A 371 15.97 3.99 26.00
C GLU A 371 16.99 3.68 27.11
N ARG A 372 16.56 3.02 28.18
CA ARG A 372 17.44 2.67 29.33
C ARG A 372 18.55 1.73 28.91
N THR A 373 18.22 0.64 28.22
CA THR A 373 19.19 -0.40 27.84
C THR A 373 20.25 0.12 26.88
N LEU A 374 19.85 0.94 25.87
CA LEU A 374 20.77 1.52 24.91
C LEU A 374 21.59 2.71 25.47
N ALA A 375 21.11 3.40 26.52
CA ALA A 375 21.88 4.41 27.22
C ALA A 375 23.06 3.78 28.00
N ASP A 376 22.83 2.63 28.63
CA ASP A 376 23.84 1.91 29.40
C ASP A 376 24.83 1.12 28.52
N ALA A 377 24.44 0.79 27.29
CA ALA A 377 25.26 0.01 26.37
C ALA A 377 26.17 0.93 25.54
N ALA A 378 27.49 0.68 25.57
CA ALA A 378 28.49 1.40 24.77
C ALA A 378 28.48 0.93 23.31
N LEU A 379 27.33 1.03 22.61
CA LEU A 379 27.18 0.61 21.23
C LEU A 379 27.66 1.68 20.24
N PRO A 380 28.30 1.30 19.13
CA PRO A 380 28.55 2.21 18.01
C PRO A 380 27.23 2.85 17.52
N PRO A 381 27.25 4.13 17.09
CA PRO A 381 26.04 4.79 16.57
C PRO A 381 25.29 3.98 15.50
N LEU A 382 26.02 3.43 14.53
CA LEU A 382 25.46 2.60 13.46
C LEU A 382 24.64 1.41 14.02
N VAL A 383 25.21 0.69 14.99
CA VAL A 383 24.54 -0.48 15.61
C VAL A 383 23.31 -0.04 16.40
N ARG A 384 23.44 1.05 17.17
CA ARG A 384 22.34 1.60 17.96
C ARG A 384 21.16 2.02 17.07
N ASP A 385 21.43 2.80 16.02
CA ASP A 385 20.39 3.31 15.13
C ASP A 385 19.72 2.16 14.36
N THR A 386 20.49 1.17 13.90
CA THR A 386 19.97 0.03 13.17
C THR A 386 19.12 -0.88 14.06
N VAL A 387 19.55 -1.20 15.29
CA VAL A 387 18.75 -2.03 16.21
C VAL A 387 17.47 -1.30 16.65
N THR A 388 17.52 0.02 16.84
CA THR A 388 16.34 0.82 17.13
C THR A 388 15.34 0.74 15.98
N ALA A 389 15.80 0.90 14.73
CA ALA A 389 14.96 0.77 13.55
C ALA A 389 14.37 -0.66 13.44
N TRP A 390 15.12 -1.70 13.81
CA TRP A 390 14.61 -3.07 13.81
C TRP A 390 13.49 -3.26 14.84
N ILE A 391 13.69 -2.84 16.08
CA ILE A 391 12.66 -2.92 17.15
C ILE A 391 11.41 -2.13 16.76
N THR A 392 11.58 -0.92 16.18
CA THR A 392 10.45 -0.13 15.68
C THR A 392 9.68 -0.89 14.60
N ALA A 393 10.39 -1.45 13.61
CA ALA A 393 9.75 -2.21 12.54
C ALA A 393 9.04 -3.48 13.05
N GLU A 394 9.55 -4.11 14.10
CA GLU A 394 8.91 -5.26 14.75
C GLU A 394 7.67 -4.84 15.54
N CYS A 395 7.80 -3.94 16.50
CA CYS A 395 6.68 -3.53 17.34
C CYS A 395 5.58 -2.84 16.53
N GLU A 396 5.93 -1.85 15.73
CA GLU A 396 4.95 -1.05 15.00
C GLU A 396 4.52 -1.72 13.69
N GLY A 397 5.40 -2.44 13.00
CA GLY A 397 5.12 -3.10 11.73
C GLY A 397 4.50 -4.49 11.86
N LEU A 398 4.94 -5.32 12.82
CA LEU A 398 4.43 -6.68 12.99
C LEU A 398 3.33 -6.75 14.05
N TYR A 399 3.55 -6.13 15.22
CA TYR A 399 2.56 -6.14 16.31
C TYR A 399 1.57 -4.98 16.24
N GLY A 400 1.81 -3.98 15.41
CA GLY A 400 0.94 -2.81 15.26
C GLY A 400 0.96 -1.87 16.46
N ALA A 401 1.94 -2.01 17.34
CA ALA A 401 1.98 -1.31 18.62
C ALA A 401 3.06 -0.22 18.61
N PRO A 402 2.70 1.07 18.82
CA PRO A 402 3.68 2.10 19.09
C PRO A 402 4.57 1.70 20.29
N LEU A 403 5.87 1.98 20.22
CA LEU A 403 6.83 1.54 21.24
C LEU A 403 6.47 2.06 22.63
N ASP A 404 5.89 3.25 22.73
CA ASP A 404 5.45 3.88 23.97
C ASP A 404 4.09 3.40 24.49
N GLU A 405 3.34 2.64 23.65
CA GLU A 405 2.09 2.00 24.06
C GLU A 405 2.26 0.50 24.36
N MET A 406 3.21 -0.18 23.71
CA MET A 406 3.41 -1.63 23.83
C MET A 406 4.06 -1.99 25.16
N PRO A 407 3.48 -2.90 25.98
CA PRO A 407 4.16 -3.40 27.17
C PRO A 407 5.41 -4.22 26.77
N ALA A 408 6.53 -3.95 27.42
CA ALA A 408 7.77 -4.70 27.14
C ALA A 408 7.62 -6.17 27.51
N ASN A 409 7.09 -6.44 28.70
CA ASN A 409 6.76 -7.79 29.12
C ASN A 409 5.30 -8.12 28.78
N GLY A 410 5.08 -9.16 27.95
CA GLY A 410 3.76 -9.64 27.54
C GLY A 410 3.12 -8.89 26.37
N GLY A 411 3.79 -7.90 25.75
CA GLY A 411 3.32 -7.23 24.54
C GLY A 411 3.51 -8.06 23.25
N TYR A 412 4.46 -8.98 23.29
CA TYR A 412 4.73 -9.91 22.18
C TYR A 412 3.76 -11.10 22.24
N GLU A 413 2.53 -10.85 21.82
CA GLU A 413 1.46 -11.87 21.86
C GLU A 413 1.73 -12.95 20.78
N PRO A 414 1.49 -14.24 21.08
CA PRO A 414 1.57 -15.29 20.07
C PRO A 414 0.45 -15.11 19.03
N PHE A 415 0.77 -15.33 17.76
CA PHE A 415 -0.21 -15.22 16.68
C PHE A 415 -0.01 -16.26 15.57
N GLU A 416 1.03 -17.07 15.64
CA GLU A 416 1.42 -18.02 14.61
C GLU A 416 0.82 -19.41 14.84
N LEU A 417 0.36 -20.04 13.77
CA LEU A 417 0.12 -21.47 13.68
C LEU A 417 1.39 -22.18 13.20
N PRO A 418 1.54 -23.51 13.37
CA PRO A 418 2.64 -24.24 12.79
C PRO A 418 2.68 -24.16 11.26
N GLY A 419 3.87 -24.29 10.66
CA GLY A 419 4.05 -24.36 9.19
C GLY A 419 4.78 -23.17 8.56
N GLY A 420 5.11 -22.15 9.36
CA GLY A 420 5.79 -20.93 8.88
C GLY A 420 4.88 -20.00 8.07
N ASP A 421 5.38 -18.84 7.74
CA ASP A 421 4.62 -17.81 7.03
C ASP A 421 4.47 -18.08 5.54
N HIS A 422 3.29 -17.78 5.03
CA HIS A 422 2.95 -17.90 3.61
C HIS A 422 2.32 -16.63 3.09
N LEU A 423 2.86 -16.10 2.00
CA LEU A 423 2.29 -14.98 1.29
C LEU A 423 1.08 -15.44 0.47
N VAL A 424 -0.07 -14.78 0.62
CA VAL A 424 -1.27 -15.05 -0.18
C VAL A 424 -1.10 -14.49 -1.59
N THR A 425 -1.31 -15.31 -2.60
CA THR A 425 -1.21 -14.95 -4.02
C THR A 425 -2.55 -14.86 -4.73
N SER A 426 -3.64 -15.31 -4.11
CA SER A 426 -5.00 -15.14 -4.60
C SER A 426 -5.61 -13.81 -4.11
N ASP A 427 -6.64 -13.34 -4.83
CA ASP A 427 -7.35 -12.11 -4.48
C ASP A 427 -8.23 -12.30 -3.23
N LEU A 428 -7.81 -11.73 -2.09
CA LEU A 428 -8.57 -11.79 -0.83
C LEU A 428 -9.88 -11.01 -0.88
N GLY A 429 -9.97 -9.96 -1.69
CA GLY A 429 -11.24 -9.26 -1.94
C GLY A 429 -12.25 -10.18 -2.63
N ALA A 430 -11.82 -10.96 -3.62
CA ALA A 430 -12.66 -11.96 -4.28
C ALA A 430 -13.08 -13.09 -3.31
N LEU A 431 -12.22 -13.50 -2.39
CA LEU A 431 -12.58 -14.43 -1.32
C LEU A 431 -13.70 -13.85 -0.45
N ALA A 432 -13.61 -12.59 -0.05
CA ALA A 432 -14.65 -11.93 0.74
C ALA A 432 -15.98 -11.86 0.01
N GLU A 433 -15.97 -11.53 -1.28
CA GLU A 433 -17.15 -11.55 -2.16
C GLU A 433 -17.76 -12.94 -2.24
N HIS A 434 -16.95 -13.98 -2.39
CA HIS A 434 -17.38 -15.38 -2.38
C HIS A 434 -18.02 -15.77 -1.04
N LEU A 435 -17.42 -15.39 0.07
CA LEU A 435 -17.94 -15.65 1.40
C LEU A 435 -19.25 -14.90 1.70
N ALA A 436 -19.45 -13.74 1.11
CA ALA A 436 -20.70 -12.97 1.25
C ALA A 436 -21.83 -13.49 0.35
N ALA A 437 -21.52 -14.24 -0.71
CA ALA A 437 -22.50 -14.72 -1.67
C ALA A 437 -23.58 -15.63 -1.01
N GLY A 438 -24.85 -15.30 -1.23
CA GLY A 438 -25.99 -16.04 -0.64
C GLY A 438 -26.29 -15.72 0.82
N LEU A 439 -25.62 -14.75 1.43
CA LEU A 439 -26.01 -14.13 2.70
C LEU A 439 -26.91 -12.90 2.46
N ASP A 440 -27.82 -12.57 3.40
CA ASP A 440 -28.54 -11.29 3.42
C ASP A 440 -27.56 -10.21 3.93
N VAL A 441 -26.77 -9.59 3.01
CA VAL A 441 -25.84 -8.51 3.36
C VAL A 441 -26.44 -7.17 2.95
N ARG A 442 -26.58 -6.27 3.92
CA ARG A 442 -27.06 -4.90 3.71
C ARG A 442 -25.86 -3.95 3.70
N PHE A 443 -25.38 -3.67 2.50
CA PHE A 443 -24.26 -2.75 2.27
C PHE A 443 -24.66 -1.29 2.45
N GLU A 444 -23.64 -0.42 2.58
CA GLU A 444 -23.77 1.05 2.71
C GLU A 444 -24.66 1.46 3.89
N ARG A 445 -24.72 0.60 4.90
CA ARG A 445 -25.49 0.82 6.12
C ARG A 445 -24.60 0.79 7.34
N ARG A 446 -24.28 1.95 7.86
CA ARG A 446 -23.52 2.09 9.11
C ARG A 446 -24.47 1.98 10.30
N VAL A 447 -24.17 1.08 11.23
CA VAL A 447 -24.89 0.96 12.50
C VAL A 447 -24.30 1.97 13.49
N GLY A 448 -25.16 2.87 13.97
CA GLY A 448 -24.81 3.88 14.97
C GLY A 448 -25.30 3.58 16.39
N HIS A 449 -26.35 2.76 16.53
CA HIS A 449 -26.98 2.49 17.83
C HIS A 449 -27.48 1.05 17.94
N LEU A 450 -27.19 0.44 19.09
CA LEU A 450 -27.73 -0.85 19.50
C LEU A 450 -28.48 -0.69 20.84
N ARG A 451 -29.80 -0.89 20.83
CA ARG A 451 -30.65 -0.71 21.99
C ARG A 451 -31.35 -2.02 22.37
N ALA A 452 -31.26 -2.40 23.66
CA ALA A 452 -32.03 -3.50 24.17
C ALA A 452 -33.53 -3.17 24.14
N ASP A 453 -34.34 -4.13 23.67
CA ASP A 453 -35.79 -4.06 23.57
C ASP A 453 -36.40 -5.31 24.23
N GLY A 454 -36.50 -5.29 25.57
CA GLY A 454 -36.81 -6.44 26.36
C GLY A 454 -35.76 -7.55 26.20
N PRO A 455 -36.13 -8.77 25.75
CA PRO A 455 -35.18 -9.85 25.49
C PRO A 455 -34.46 -9.72 24.15
N ARG A 456 -34.84 -8.77 23.28
CA ARG A 456 -34.34 -8.57 21.94
C ARG A 456 -33.46 -7.32 21.82
N TRP A 457 -32.90 -7.08 20.64
CA TRP A 457 -32.11 -5.92 20.30
C TRP A 457 -32.73 -5.18 19.12
N CYS A 458 -32.72 -3.87 19.20
CA CYS A 458 -33.08 -2.96 18.11
C CYS A 458 -31.82 -2.32 17.54
N VAL A 459 -31.59 -2.49 16.25
CA VAL A 459 -30.48 -1.90 15.49
C VAL A 459 -31.01 -0.66 14.80
N ASP A 460 -30.46 0.53 15.11
CA ASP A 460 -30.82 1.85 14.56
C ASP A 460 -32.34 2.12 14.52
N ASP A 461 -33.08 1.63 15.51
CA ASP A 461 -34.53 1.83 15.70
C ASP A 461 -35.46 1.23 14.60
N ASP A 462 -34.92 0.50 13.61
CA ASP A 462 -35.72 -0.06 12.51
C ASP A 462 -35.62 -1.58 12.35
N LEU A 463 -34.59 -2.23 12.92
CA LEU A 463 -34.40 -3.66 12.81
C LEU A 463 -34.37 -4.33 14.19
N VAL A 464 -35.43 -5.12 14.51
CA VAL A 464 -35.49 -5.90 15.76
C VAL A 464 -35.00 -7.31 15.50
N VAL A 465 -34.08 -7.79 16.35
CA VAL A 465 -33.44 -9.12 16.28
C VAL A 465 -33.33 -9.74 17.66
N ASP A 466 -33.14 -11.06 17.71
CA ASP A 466 -33.03 -11.79 18.98
C ASP A 466 -31.60 -11.80 19.52
N ALA A 467 -30.61 -11.71 18.61
CA ALA A 467 -29.20 -11.67 18.97
C ALA A 467 -28.41 -10.74 18.05
N VAL A 468 -27.32 -10.18 18.57
CA VAL A 468 -26.38 -9.32 17.81
C VAL A 468 -24.96 -9.82 18.02
N ILE A 469 -24.22 -9.98 16.93
CA ILE A 469 -22.76 -10.16 16.93
C ILE A 469 -22.11 -8.91 16.33
N VAL A 470 -21.35 -8.16 17.13
CA VAL A 470 -20.62 -6.98 16.68
C VAL A 470 -19.21 -7.39 16.28
N THR A 471 -18.82 -7.12 15.03
CA THR A 471 -17.52 -7.49 14.48
C THR A 471 -16.71 -6.28 13.98
N VAL A 472 -17.10 -5.07 14.39
CA VAL A 472 -16.41 -3.85 14.02
C VAL A 472 -14.98 -3.80 14.60
N PRO A 473 -14.02 -3.17 13.94
CA PRO A 473 -12.66 -3.02 14.45
C PRO A 473 -12.62 -2.39 15.84
N ILE A 474 -11.64 -2.79 16.66
CA ILE A 474 -11.48 -2.26 18.02
C ILE A 474 -11.30 -0.74 18.05
N GLY A 475 -10.64 -0.16 17.04
CA GLY A 475 -10.47 1.29 16.92
C GLY A 475 -11.81 2.01 16.76
N ALA A 476 -12.71 1.49 15.91
CA ALA A 476 -14.06 2.03 15.75
C ALA A 476 -14.89 1.90 17.02
N LEU A 477 -14.76 0.76 17.73
CA LEU A 477 -15.46 0.52 19.00
C LEU A 477 -14.97 1.48 20.09
N ALA A 478 -13.65 1.66 20.22
CA ALA A 478 -13.03 2.59 21.16
C ALA A 478 -13.38 4.07 20.87
N ALA A 479 -13.55 4.41 19.59
CA ALA A 479 -14.01 5.75 19.16
C ALA A 479 -15.52 5.98 19.38
N GLY A 480 -16.25 5.02 19.95
CA GLY A 480 -17.68 5.16 20.24
C GLY A 480 -18.56 5.25 18.99
N ARG A 481 -18.15 4.61 17.89
CA ARG A 481 -18.91 4.64 16.61
C ARG A 481 -20.25 3.94 16.72
N ILE A 482 -20.43 3.08 17.72
CA ILE A 482 -21.72 2.44 18.05
C ILE A 482 -22.07 2.83 19.49
N ALA A 483 -23.22 3.42 19.67
CA ALA A 483 -23.80 3.69 20.98
C ALA A 483 -24.56 2.44 21.46
N PHE A 484 -24.41 2.10 22.74
CA PHE A 484 -25.08 0.95 23.37
C PHE A 484 -26.05 1.43 24.46
N SER A 485 -27.27 0.89 24.43
CA SER A 485 -28.30 1.12 25.45
C SER A 485 -28.90 -0.24 25.88
N PRO A 486 -28.57 -0.74 27.09
CA PRO A 486 -27.78 -0.10 28.14
C PRO A 486 -26.32 0.06 27.77
N THR A 487 -25.59 0.93 28.48
CA THR A 487 -24.14 1.11 28.30
C THR A 487 -23.40 -0.20 28.57
N LEU A 488 -22.28 -0.40 27.86
CA LEU A 488 -21.43 -1.56 28.07
C LEU A 488 -20.95 -1.66 29.53
N PRO A 489 -20.83 -2.87 30.10
CA PRO A 489 -20.26 -3.08 31.44
C PRO A 489 -18.87 -2.45 31.59
N ASP A 490 -18.54 -2.04 32.81
CA ASP A 490 -17.26 -1.33 33.10
C ASP A 490 -16.03 -2.16 32.77
N ASP A 491 -16.07 -3.46 33.00
CA ASP A 491 -15.00 -4.40 32.66
C ASP A 491 -14.83 -4.53 31.13
N VAL A 492 -15.91 -4.51 30.36
CA VAL A 492 -15.88 -4.48 28.89
C VAL A 492 -15.29 -3.15 28.39
N ARG A 493 -15.72 -2.02 28.95
CA ARG A 493 -15.17 -0.69 28.59
C ARG A 493 -13.68 -0.59 28.89
N ARG A 494 -13.22 -1.14 30.04
CA ARG A 494 -11.79 -1.23 30.37
C ARG A 494 -11.05 -2.13 29.37
N ALA A 495 -11.61 -3.29 29.01
CA ALA A 495 -11.02 -4.17 28.03
C ALA A 495 -10.84 -3.49 26.66
N VAL A 496 -11.87 -2.78 26.18
CA VAL A 496 -11.79 -1.98 24.93
C VAL A 496 -10.68 -0.91 25.03
N ALA A 497 -10.59 -0.19 26.16
CA ALA A 497 -9.58 0.84 26.37
C ALA A 497 -8.13 0.29 26.50
N SER A 498 -7.98 -0.97 26.92
CA SER A 498 -6.68 -1.65 27.10
C SER A 498 -6.13 -2.28 25.82
N ILE A 499 -6.90 -2.24 24.73
CA ILE A 499 -6.50 -2.77 23.42
C ILE A 499 -6.43 -1.59 22.44
N GLY A 500 -5.26 -1.38 21.84
CA GLY A 500 -5.04 -0.35 20.85
C GLY A 500 -5.39 -0.83 19.43
N SER A 501 -5.35 0.11 18.49
CA SER A 501 -5.46 -0.15 17.05
C SER A 501 -4.29 0.52 16.35
N GLY A 502 -3.38 -0.27 15.76
CA GLY A 502 -2.09 0.19 15.29
C GLY A 502 -2.18 1.13 14.08
N PRO A 503 -1.48 2.27 14.12
CA PRO A 503 -1.37 3.13 12.96
C PRO A 503 -0.35 2.58 11.98
N ILE A 504 -0.83 1.80 11.01
CA ILE A 504 -0.01 1.19 9.96
C ILE A 504 -0.65 1.46 8.62
N ALA A 505 0.16 1.87 7.65
CA ALA A 505 -0.21 2.00 6.25
C ALA A 505 0.72 1.16 5.38
N LYS A 506 0.14 0.44 4.43
CA LYS A 506 0.85 -0.27 3.37
C LYS A 506 0.92 0.60 2.13
N VAL A 507 2.13 0.86 1.66
CA VAL A 507 2.39 1.57 0.40
C VAL A 507 2.87 0.55 -0.63
N PHE A 508 2.01 0.17 -1.56
CA PHE A 508 2.38 -0.68 -2.69
C PHE A 508 2.95 0.17 -3.80
N ALA A 509 4.08 -0.25 -4.36
CA ALA A 509 4.67 0.39 -5.53
C ALA A 509 5.02 -0.66 -6.59
N THR A 510 4.65 -0.40 -7.85
CA THR A 510 4.95 -1.27 -8.99
C THR A 510 6.12 -0.72 -9.80
N PHE A 511 6.89 -1.61 -10.42
CA PHE A 511 8.10 -1.30 -11.16
C PHE A 511 8.12 -2.02 -12.50
N ASP A 512 9.02 -1.65 -13.40
CA ASP A 512 9.18 -2.33 -14.69
C ASP A 512 9.90 -3.68 -14.54
N THR A 513 10.86 -3.74 -13.61
CA THR A 513 11.69 -4.94 -13.35
C THR A 513 11.94 -5.10 -11.86
N VAL A 514 12.21 -6.34 -11.41
CA VAL A 514 12.76 -6.60 -10.08
C VAL A 514 14.24 -6.19 -10.11
N TRP A 515 14.61 -5.23 -9.27
CA TRP A 515 15.98 -4.69 -9.18
C TRP A 515 16.49 -4.61 -7.72
N TRP A 516 15.63 -4.92 -6.76
CA TRP A 516 15.96 -4.97 -5.34
C TRP A 516 16.61 -6.30 -4.95
N PRO A 517 17.26 -6.38 -3.76
CA PRO A 517 17.89 -7.60 -3.29
C PRO A 517 16.87 -8.71 -2.98
N ASP A 518 17.36 -9.94 -3.01
CA ASP A 518 16.56 -11.15 -2.70
C ASP A 518 16.40 -11.40 -1.19
N ASP A 519 17.01 -10.55 -0.38
CA ASP A 519 16.91 -10.59 1.08
C ASP A 519 15.50 -10.16 1.53
N ARG A 520 14.91 -10.86 2.50
CA ARG A 520 13.52 -10.60 2.92
C ARG A 520 13.37 -10.65 4.44
N PRO A 521 12.72 -9.64 5.02
CA PRO A 521 12.47 -8.31 4.47
C PRO A 521 13.75 -7.49 4.38
N PHE A 522 13.77 -6.39 3.65
CA PHE A 522 14.83 -5.41 3.79
C PHE A 522 14.36 -4.21 4.60
N ARG A 523 15.22 -3.76 5.51
CA ARG A 523 14.91 -2.75 6.51
C ARG A 523 15.81 -1.52 6.33
N LEU A 524 15.23 -0.34 6.41
CA LEU A 524 15.89 0.92 6.19
C LEU A 524 16.05 1.67 7.51
N ALA A 525 17.27 1.83 7.98
CA ALA A 525 17.56 2.72 9.11
C ALA A 525 17.83 4.16 8.61
N GLY A 526 17.17 5.14 9.23
CA GLY A 526 17.20 6.53 8.79
C GLY A 526 16.32 6.82 7.57
N SER A 527 15.28 5.99 7.34
CA SER A 527 14.24 6.25 6.36
C SER A 527 13.43 7.52 6.71
N GLU A 528 12.85 8.17 5.70
CA GLU A 528 11.99 9.32 5.90
C GLU A 528 10.65 8.89 6.53
N ARG A 529 9.99 7.83 5.99
CA ARG A 529 8.66 7.39 6.43
C ARG A 529 8.41 5.89 6.32
N ILE A 530 9.19 5.16 5.50
CA ILE A 530 8.96 3.74 5.23
C ILE A 530 10.20 2.95 5.62
N GLY A 531 10.14 2.29 6.78
CA GLY A 531 11.30 1.59 7.36
C GLY A 531 11.46 0.13 6.93
N THR A 532 10.47 -0.48 6.29
CA THR A 532 10.52 -1.88 5.88
C THR A 532 9.87 -2.07 4.53
N PHE A 533 10.48 -2.88 3.67
CA PHE A 533 9.91 -3.29 2.39
C PHE A 533 9.90 -4.81 2.24
N VAL A 534 8.86 -5.32 1.55
CA VAL A 534 8.70 -6.75 1.23
C VAL A 534 8.34 -6.89 -0.25
N ASP A 535 8.91 -7.90 -0.91
CA ASP A 535 8.59 -8.22 -2.30
C ASP A 535 7.22 -8.90 -2.40
N MET A 536 6.30 -8.24 -3.10
CA MET A 536 4.94 -8.71 -3.37
C MET A 536 4.74 -9.14 -4.82
N SER A 537 5.81 -9.34 -5.58
CA SER A 537 5.73 -9.65 -7.01
C SER A 537 4.96 -10.94 -7.29
N ALA A 538 5.05 -11.93 -6.41
CA ALA A 538 4.31 -13.18 -6.52
C ALA A 538 2.78 -12.98 -6.39
N THR A 539 2.34 -12.10 -5.49
CA THR A 539 0.94 -11.73 -5.29
C THR A 539 0.42 -10.86 -6.43
N ALA A 540 1.20 -9.87 -6.83
CA ALA A 540 0.80 -8.89 -7.83
C ALA A 540 0.93 -9.41 -9.29
N GLY A 541 1.66 -10.50 -9.54
CA GLY A 541 1.98 -11.01 -10.87
C GLY A 541 2.88 -10.07 -11.69
N ARG A 542 3.51 -9.09 -11.04
CA ARG A 542 4.44 -8.11 -11.62
C ARG A 542 5.39 -7.57 -10.56
N PRO A 543 6.54 -6.98 -10.94
CA PRO A 543 7.46 -6.37 -9.99
C PRO A 543 6.76 -5.39 -9.06
N THR A 544 6.65 -5.73 -7.78
CA THR A 544 5.90 -4.95 -6.78
C THR A 544 6.56 -5.06 -5.41
N LEU A 545 6.77 -3.93 -4.76
CA LEU A 545 7.13 -3.86 -3.35
C LEU A 545 5.95 -3.37 -2.52
N VAL A 546 5.84 -3.84 -1.29
CA VAL A 546 5.04 -3.18 -0.25
C VAL A 546 5.97 -2.59 0.79
N GLY A 547 5.82 -1.30 1.04
CA GLY A 547 6.47 -0.58 2.12
C GLY A 547 5.52 -0.41 3.31
N PHE A 548 6.05 -0.51 4.53
CA PHE A 548 5.30 -0.31 5.76
C PHE A 548 5.66 1.05 6.36
N ALA A 549 4.69 1.96 6.37
CA ALA A 549 4.74 3.18 7.16
C ALA A 549 3.99 2.94 8.47
N VAL A 550 4.56 3.36 9.59
CA VAL A 550 4.06 3.06 10.94
C VAL A 550 3.95 4.33 11.78
N GLY A 551 3.17 4.30 12.85
CA GLY A 551 3.00 5.43 13.76
C GLY A 551 2.46 6.70 13.05
N GLU A 552 3.06 7.84 13.32
CA GLU A 552 2.69 9.12 12.69
C GLU A 552 3.00 9.14 11.18
N HIS A 553 3.99 8.35 10.72
CA HIS A 553 4.28 8.21 9.30
C HIS A 553 3.14 7.55 8.54
N ALA A 554 2.46 6.55 9.14
CA ALA A 554 1.27 5.93 8.54
C ALA A 554 0.18 6.97 8.27
N ARG A 555 -0.12 7.82 9.27
CA ARG A 555 -1.11 8.90 9.12
C ARG A 555 -0.73 9.89 8.02
N ALA A 556 0.56 10.20 7.92
CA ALA A 556 1.07 11.15 6.94
C ALA A 556 0.99 10.61 5.50
N VAL A 557 1.34 9.33 5.26
CA VAL A 557 1.34 8.76 3.90
C VAL A 557 -0.07 8.51 3.37
N GLU A 558 -1.07 8.29 4.22
CA GLU A 558 -2.47 8.08 3.81
C GLU A 558 -3.08 9.29 3.09
N HIS A 559 -2.50 10.49 3.25
CA HIS A 559 -2.95 11.73 2.62
C HIS A 559 -2.22 12.07 1.33
N LEU A 560 -1.20 11.28 0.95
CA LEU A 560 -0.41 11.51 -0.25
C LEU A 560 -1.13 10.99 -1.50
N GLY A 561 -1.04 11.75 -2.58
CA GLY A 561 -1.47 11.29 -3.89
C GLY A 561 -0.50 10.27 -4.50
N GLU A 562 -0.92 9.54 -5.53
CA GLU A 562 -0.14 8.49 -6.20
C GLU A 562 1.26 8.98 -6.59
N HIS A 563 1.37 10.17 -7.19
CA HIS A 563 2.64 10.76 -7.59
C HIS A 563 3.59 11.00 -6.41
N GLU A 564 3.06 11.54 -5.30
CA GLU A 564 3.85 11.80 -4.09
C GLU A 564 4.32 10.50 -3.44
N LEU A 565 3.47 9.46 -3.47
CA LEU A 565 3.82 8.11 -3.00
C LEU A 565 4.95 7.51 -3.84
N CYS A 566 4.89 7.60 -5.18
CA CYS A 566 5.98 7.14 -6.05
C CYS A 566 7.29 7.84 -5.71
N ARG A 567 7.26 9.18 -5.56
CA ARG A 567 8.46 9.96 -5.19
C ARG A 567 8.99 9.60 -3.81
N LEU A 568 8.12 9.35 -2.84
CA LEU A 568 8.52 8.90 -1.51
C LEU A 568 9.24 7.55 -1.60
N VAL A 569 8.62 6.57 -2.27
CA VAL A 569 9.21 5.24 -2.45
C VAL A 569 10.57 5.32 -3.16
N ASP A 570 10.69 6.15 -4.20
CA ASP A 570 11.97 6.34 -4.91
C ASP A 570 13.05 6.90 -3.99
N ARG A 571 12.74 7.88 -3.14
CA ARG A 571 13.69 8.43 -2.16
C ARG A 571 14.11 7.40 -1.11
N GLU A 572 13.14 6.64 -0.57
CA GLU A 572 13.43 5.60 0.42
C GLU A 572 14.33 4.51 -0.16
N LEU A 573 14.05 4.06 -1.37
CA LEU A 573 14.79 2.99 -2.02
C LEU A 573 16.15 3.45 -2.61
N ALA A 574 16.42 4.75 -2.67
CA ALA A 574 17.71 5.28 -3.17
C ALA A 574 18.91 4.77 -2.37
N VAL A 575 18.73 4.37 -1.11
CA VAL A 575 19.76 3.74 -0.29
C VAL A 575 20.28 2.43 -0.90
N LEU A 576 19.44 1.70 -1.64
CA LEU A 576 19.80 0.46 -2.32
C LEU A 576 20.76 0.68 -3.50
N ASP A 577 20.81 1.86 -4.09
CA ASP A 577 21.75 2.20 -5.17
C ASP A 577 23.23 2.14 -4.73
N ARG A 578 23.48 2.12 -3.43
CA ARG A 578 24.81 1.97 -2.84
C ARG A 578 25.20 0.51 -2.56
N ASP A 579 24.33 -0.44 -2.83
CA ASP A 579 24.69 -1.88 -2.75
C ASP A 579 25.51 -2.28 -3.99
N ASP A 580 26.78 -2.60 -3.80
CA ASP A 580 27.70 -2.97 -4.89
C ASP A 580 27.22 -4.24 -5.64
N ARG A 581 26.48 -5.13 -4.99
CA ARG A 581 25.89 -6.31 -5.65
C ARG A 581 24.82 -5.93 -6.69
N LEU A 582 24.14 -4.80 -6.50
CA LEU A 582 23.13 -4.29 -7.43
C LEU A 582 23.74 -3.44 -8.55
N ARG A 583 24.93 -2.83 -8.31
CA ARG A 583 25.64 -2.00 -9.31
C ARG A 583 26.24 -2.83 -10.45
N TYR A 584 26.76 -4.01 -10.14
CA TYR A 584 27.51 -4.83 -11.11
C TYR A 584 26.67 -5.94 -11.75
N GLY A 585 25.34 -5.88 -11.59
CA GLY A 585 24.42 -6.80 -12.28
C GLY A 585 24.88 -8.24 -12.14
N CYS A 586 24.74 -8.84 -10.97
CA CYS A 586 24.92 -10.28 -10.83
C CYS A 586 23.87 -10.96 -11.73
N ARG A 587 24.24 -11.22 -12.99
CA ARG A 587 23.55 -12.20 -13.81
C ARG A 587 23.58 -13.48 -12.99
N ARG A 588 22.43 -13.90 -12.47
CA ARG A 588 22.29 -15.30 -12.06
C ARG A 588 22.58 -16.09 -13.32
N GLY A 589 23.75 -16.70 -13.37
CA GLY A 589 24.03 -17.76 -14.32
C GLY A 589 22.95 -18.81 -14.11
N ILE A 590 22.17 -19.03 -15.15
CA ILE A 590 21.48 -20.30 -15.33
C ILE A 590 22.63 -21.25 -15.67
N ASP A 591 23.18 -21.88 -14.66
CA ASP A 591 24.02 -23.04 -14.82
C ASP A 591 23.72 -24.00 -13.65
N ASP A 592 23.16 -25.15 -14.06
CA ASP A 592 22.90 -26.44 -13.39
C ASP A 592 21.89 -26.50 -12.25
#